data_ae8866f08a07e10e5f210916103380e8
#
_entry.id   ae8866f08a07e10e5f210916103380e8
#
_cell.length_a   1.000
_cell.length_b   1.000
_cell.length_c   1.000
_cell.angle_alpha   90.00
_cell.angle_beta   90.00
_cell.angle_gamma   90.00
#
_symmetry.space_group_name_H-M   'P 1'
#
loop_
_entity.id
_entity.type
_entity.pdbx_description
1 polymer ?
#
loop_
_entity_poly.entity_id
_entity_poly.type
_entity_poly.pdbx_seq_one_letter_code
_entity_poly.pdbx_strand_id
1 'polypeptide(L)'
;DVCLVYGFEKMSEVNTAKGNEFIALASDTDFDYPVGGFYSGYYATMAMRHMHEFGTTAAQLAKIAVKNYDNAFHNRWAQKHERWTVEGVLQAPMISTPLTRPMVCVMSDGAACLILCTEEWAKKLRPDGDYAVITGLGCGTDTMRLGDRPHGEVIPLPGEDAKKYEYLKGRWPGVHSFRGAREAARQAYHMAGVTDPLHEIDFAEVHDAYASSEMQTYEDLGFCLYGEGGPWVESGAPFVGGELPVNPSGGLIACGHPVGATGIMQGVFTLWQLQGAMAKHCSDPEQGYDGAAIQVPNARRGICHSHAGTGTYITVNIFERPS
;
A
#
# COMPACT_ATOMS: atom_id res chain seq x y z
N ASP A 1 3.09 -1.20 -29.36
CA ASP A 1 1.99 -0.24 -29.22
C ASP A 1 0.91 -0.68 -28.23
N VAL A 2 0.74 -2.02 -28.04
CA VAL A 2 -0.17 -2.60 -27.04
C VAL A 2 0.56 -3.71 -26.31
N CYS A 3 0.50 -3.71 -24.99
CA CYS A 3 1.15 -4.67 -24.11
C CYS A 3 0.15 -5.21 -23.09
N LEU A 4 0.10 -6.52 -22.93
CA LEU A 4 -0.59 -7.17 -21.82
C LEU A 4 0.39 -7.35 -20.67
N VAL A 5 0.09 -6.76 -19.53
CA VAL A 5 0.82 -6.96 -18.28
C VAL A 5 -0.05 -7.85 -17.38
N TYR A 6 0.50 -8.97 -16.93
CA TYR A 6 -0.22 -9.89 -16.06
C TYR A 6 0.69 -10.43 -14.96
N GLY A 7 0.07 -10.81 -13.87
CA GLY A 7 0.72 -11.48 -12.75
C GLY A 7 -0.23 -12.48 -12.12
N PHE A 8 0.32 -13.50 -11.53
CA PHE A 8 -0.44 -14.51 -10.81
C PHE A 8 0.39 -15.06 -9.66
N GLU A 9 -0.30 -15.65 -8.71
CA GLU A 9 0.32 -16.33 -7.58
C GLU A 9 -0.50 -17.54 -7.15
N LYS A 10 0.17 -18.58 -6.71
CA LYS A 10 -0.43 -19.83 -6.20
C LYS A 10 0.29 -20.25 -4.92
N MET A 11 -0.17 -19.73 -3.78
CA MET A 11 0.43 -19.96 -2.46
C MET A 11 -0.22 -21.13 -1.70
N SER A 12 -1.45 -21.52 -2.06
CA SER A 12 -2.23 -22.52 -1.32
C SER A 12 -1.72 -23.97 -1.48
N GLU A 13 -0.73 -24.21 -2.34
CA GLU A 13 -0.14 -25.55 -2.54
C GLU A 13 0.77 -26.00 -1.39
N VAL A 14 1.13 -25.07 -0.50
CA VAL A 14 1.96 -25.34 0.66
C VAL A 14 1.27 -24.82 1.92
N ASN A 15 1.66 -25.36 3.08
CA ASN A 15 1.19 -24.80 4.36
C ASN A 15 1.84 -23.45 4.64
N THR A 16 1.26 -22.69 5.58
CA THR A 16 1.71 -21.33 5.91
C THR A 16 3.18 -21.26 6.33
N ALA A 17 3.70 -22.26 7.06
CA ALA A 17 5.11 -22.27 7.47
C ALA A 17 6.03 -22.34 6.25
N LYS A 18 5.72 -23.26 5.31
CA LYS A 18 6.52 -23.42 4.08
C LYS A 18 6.38 -22.23 3.14
N GLY A 19 5.19 -21.63 3.04
CA GLY A 19 4.99 -20.38 2.30
C GLY A 19 5.84 -19.24 2.86
N ASN A 20 5.92 -19.10 4.18
CA ASN A 20 6.77 -18.11 4.82
C ASN A 20 8.27 -18.33 4.55
N GLU A 21 8.73 -19.59 4.49
CA GLU A 21 10.11 -19.89 4.08
C GLU A 21 10.40 -19.42 2.65
N PHE A 22 9.47 -19.68 1.72
CA PHE A 22 9.65 -19.24 0.33
C PHE A 22 9.64 -17.72 0.19
N ILE A 23 8.74 -17.03 0.88
CA ILE A 23 8.69 -15.55 0.88
C ILE A 23 9.96 -14.98 1.50
N ALA A 24 10.50 -15.61 2.55
CA ALA A 24 11.72 -15.16 3.23
C ALA A 24 12.96 -15.14 2.29
N LEU A 25 12.93 -15.91 1.20
CA LEU A 25 14.00 -15.86 0.17
C LEU A 25 14.09 -14.51 -0.56
N ALA A 26 13.06 -13.64 -0.45
CA ALA A 26 13.11 -12.27 -0.95
C ALA A 26 13.67 -11.27 0.07
N SER A 27 14.30 -11.74 1.15
CA SER A 27 15.04 -10.95 2.14
C SER A 27 16.49 -11.39 2.23
N ASP A 28 17.26 -10.86 3.18
CA ASP A 28 18.63 -11.29 3.42
C ASP A 28 18.68 -12.74 3.92
N THR A 29 19.27 -13.62 3.14
CA THR A 29 19.36 -15.06 3.42
C THR A 29 20.64 -15.48 4.12
N ASP A 30 21.64 -14.60 4.18
CA ASP A 30 22.95 -14.93 4.72
C ASP A 30 23.10 -14.54 6.19
N PHE A 31 22.49 -13.42 6.60
CA PHE A 31 22.63 -12.88 7.96
C PHE A 31 21.31 -12.87 8.71
N ASP A 32 20.24 -12.32 8.11
CA ASP A 32 18.97 -12.12 8.81
C ASP A 32 18.16 -13.42 8.91
N TYR A 33 18.05 -14.19 7.82
CA TYR A 33 17.26 -15.42 7.81
C TYR A 33 17.78 -16.50 8.78
N PRO A 34 19.11 -16.78 8.88
CA PRO A 34 19.64 -17.80 9.80
C PRO A 34 19.38 -17.51 11.28
N VAL A 35 19.16 -16.26 11.65
CA VAL A 35 18.84 -15.85 13.03
C VAL A 35 17.33 -15.68 13.27
N GLY A 36 16.51 -16.17 12.35
CA GLY A 36 15.05 -16.15 12.46
C GLY A 36 14.38 -14.93 11.83
N GLY A 37 15.08 -14.23 10.94
CA GLY A 37 14.51 -13.14 10.15
C GLY A 37 13.46 -13.65 9.18
N PHE A 38 12.20 -13.22 9.36
CA PHE A 38 11.09 -13.47 8.47
C PHE A 38 10.11 -12.29 8.50
N TYR A 39 9.21 -12.21 7.52
CA TYR A 39 8.46 -10.99 7.26
C TYR A 39 7.69 -10.45 8.46
N SER A 40 6.95 -11.30 9.19
CA SER A 40 6.21 -10.83 10.37
C SER A 40 7.13 -10.26 11.45
N GLY A 41 8.34 -10.81 11.60
CA GLY A 41 9.37 -10.29 12.50
C GLY A 41 9.91 -8.93 12.04
N TYR A 42 10.21 -8.79 10.74
CA TYR A 42 10.71 -7.53 10.19
C TYR A 42 9.69 -6.39 10.36
N TYR A 43 8.44 -6.61 9.97
CA TYR A 43 7.40 -5.58 10.09
C TYR A 43 7.01 -5.30 11.54
N ALA A 44 7.11 -6.28 12.42
CA ALA A 44 6.97 -6.06 13.86
C ALA A 44 8.11 -5.19 14.41
N THR A 45 9.36 -5.43 13.98
CA THR A 45 10.51 -4.58 14.35
C THR A 45 10.32 -3.15 13.84
N MET A 46 9.82 -2.97 12.61
CA MET A 46 9.48 -1.66 12.06
C MET A 46 8.39 -0.97 12.89
N ALA A 47 7.32 -1.69 13.24
CA ALA A 47 6.25 -1.18 14.10
C ALA A 47 6.79 -0.76 15.48
N MET A 48 7.58 -1.61 16.14
CA MET A 48 8.18 -1.31 17.44
C MET A 48 9.11 -0.10 17.37
N ARG A 49 9.87 0.05 16.29
CA ARG A 49 10.71 1.23 16.11
C ARG A 49 9.89 2.49 15.94
N HIS A 50 8.82 2.45 15.15
CA HIS A 50 7.91 3.57 14.96
C HIS A 50 7.22 3.96 16.29
N MET A 51 6.78 2.98 17.07
CA MET A 51 6.23 3.19 18.42
C MET A 51 7.25 3.84 19.36
N HIS A 52 8.51 3.41 19.29
CA HIS A 52 9.58 3.97 20.14
C HIS A 52 9.93 5.42 19.78
N GLU A 53 10.04 5.72 18.47
CA GLU A 53 10.45 7.05 17.98
C GLU A 53 9.33 8.10 18.12
N PHE A 54 8.09 7.70 17.86
CA PHE A 54 6.99 8.63 17.68
C PHE A 54 5.80 8.42 18.63
N GLY A 55 5.86 7.40 19.49
CA GLY A 55 4.77 7.13 20.41
C GLY A 55 3.54 6.48 19.79
N THR A 56 3.64 5.97 18.58
CA THR A 56 2.56 5.21 17.90
C THR A 56 2.04 4.09 18.79
N THR A 57 0.74 3.87 18.76
CA THR A 57 0.06 2.88 19.61
C THR A 57 -0.41 1.67 18.81
N ALA A 58 -0.56 0.53 19.48
CA ALA A 58 -1.17 -0.66 18.86
C ALA A 58 -2.63 -0.39 18.42
N ALA A 59 -3.35 0.51 19.09
CA ALA A 59 -4.70 0.90 18.73
C ALA A 59 -4.75 1.64 17.39
N GLN A 60 -3.76 2.48 17.10
CA GLN A 60 -3.63 3.16 15.80
C GLN A 60 -3.37 2.15 14.67
N LEU A 61 -2.51 1.14 14.89
CA LEU A 61 -2.30 0.04 13.94
C LEU A 61 -3.57 -0.80 13.76
N ALA A 62 -4.29 -1.09 14.84
CA ALA A 62 -5.57 -1.82 14.79
C ALA A 62 -6.62 -1.06 13.96
N LYS A 63 -6.63 0.26 14.04
CA LYS A 63 -7.57 1.11 13.29
C LYS A 63 -7.34 1.03 11.78
N ILE A 64 -6.09 0.86 11.32
CA ILE A 64 -5.77 0.59 9.92
C ILE A 64 -6.40 -0.74 9.47
N ALA A 65 -6.22 -1.80 10.28
CA ALA A 65 -6.84 -3.09 9.97
C ALA A 65 -8.37 -2.98 9.89
N VAL A 66 -9.01 -2.34 10.86
CA VAL A 66 -10.48 -2.10 10.85
C VAL A 66 -10.91 -1.41 9.56
N LYS A 67 -10.22 -0.33 9.16
CA LYS A 67 -10.48 0.39 7.92
C LYS A 67 -10.42 -0.53 6.69
N ASN A 68 -9.36 -1.31 6.57
CA ASN A 68 -9.16 -2.18 5.41
C ASN A 68 -10.19 -3.32 5.37
N TYR A 69 -10.54 -3.91 6.50
CA TYR A 69 -11.60 -4.91 6.57
C TYR A 69 -12.99 -4.33 6.26
N ASP A 70 -13.30 -3.11 6.71
CA ASP A 70 -14.56 -2.43 6.37
C ASP A 70 -14.66 -2.17 4.86
N ASN A 71 -13.56 -1.74 4.22
CA ASN A 71 -13.52 -1.57 2.77
C ASN A 71 -13.67 -2.91 2.03
N ALA A 72 -12.91 -3.92 2.43
CA ALA A 72 -12.96 -5.27 1.85
C ALA A 72 -14.35 -5.91 1.94
N PHE A 73 -15.11 -5.61 3.00
CA PHE A 73 -16.48 -6.11 3.18
C PHE A 73 -17.40 -5.76 2.00
N HIS A 74 -17.13 -4.67 1.31
CA HIS A 74 -17.90 -4.20 0.17
C HIS A 74 -17.33 -4.64 -1.20
N ASN A 75 -16.18 -5.32 -1.20
CA ASN A 75 -15.49 -5.73 -2.42
C ASN A 75 -15.63 -7.23 -2.66
N ARG A 76 -16.42 -7.66 -3.65
CA ARG A 76 -16.60 -9.09 -3.99
C ARG A 76 -15.31 -9.87 -4.25
N TRP A 77 -14.23 -9.19 -4.61
CA TRP A 77 -12.92 -9.81 -4.91
C TRP A 77 -12.07 -10.01 -3.66
N ALA A 78 -12.49 -9.43 -2.53
CA ALA A 78 -11.74 -9.57 -1.30
C ALA A 78 -11.78 -11.01 -0.77
N GLN A 79 -10.68 -11.43 -0.17
CA GLN A 79 -10.56 -12.75 0.46
C GLN A 79 -11.23 -12.78 1.85
N LYS A 80 -11.35 -11.61 2.50
CA LYS A 80 -11.89 -11.46 3.85
C LYS A 80 -13.08 -10.50 3.85
N HIS A 81 -14.25 -11.00 4.23
CA HIS A 81 -15.48 -10.24 4.38
C HIS A 81 -15.92 -10.18 5.86
N GLU A 82 -14.97 -10.03 6.74
CA GLU A 82 -15.17 -9.92 8.18
C GLU A 82 -15.19 -8.44 8.58
N ARG A 83 -15.91 -8.10 9.66
CA ARG A 83 -15.83 -6.78 10.28
C ARG A 83 -15.21 -6.90 11.65
N TRP A 84 -14.37 -5.95 11.99
CA TRP A 84 -13.64 -5.93 13.24
C TRP A 84 -13.87 -4.62 14.00
N THR A 85 -13.80 -4.68 15.33
CA THR A 85 -13.59 -3.50 16.18
C THR A 85 -12.11 -3.39 16.54
N VAL A 86 -11.67 -2.21 16.97
CA VAL A 86 -10.29 -2.00 17.43
C VAL A 86 -9.96 -2.96 18.59
N GLU A 87 -10.87 -3.13 19.53
CA GLU A 87 -10.72 -4.05 20.66
C GLU A 87 -10.61 -5.50 20.18
N GLY A 88 -11.44 -5.89 19.21
CA GLY A 88 -11.40 -7.24 18.61
C GLY A 88 -10.07 -7.52 17.93
N VAL A 89 -9.54 -6.55 17.20
CA VAL A 89 -8.21 -6.65 16.56
C VAL A 89 -7.11 -6.80 17.62
N LEU A 90 -7.15 -6.00 18.68
CA LEU A 90 -6.14 -6.04 19.76
C LEU A 90 -6.18 -7.35 20.56
N GLN A 91 -7.35 -7.96 20.71
CA GLN A 91 -7.54 -9.23 21.42
C GLN A 91 -7.31 -10.47 20.53
N ALA A 92 -7.15 -10.30 19.24
CA ALA A 92 -6.90 -11.39 18.30
C ALA A 92 -5.53 -12.05 18.57
N PRO A 93 -5.32 -13.30 18.12
CA PRO A 93 -4.04 -13.98 18.31
C PRO A 93 -2.86 -13.14 17.83
N MET A 94 -1.83 -13.05 18.68
CA MET A 94 -0.58 -12.35 18.38
C MET A 94 0.22 -13.14 17.33
N ILE A 95 0.69 -12.45 16.29
CA ILE A 95 1.60 -13.01 15.28
C ILE A 95 3.05 -12.67 15.64
N SER A 96 3.33 -11.37 15.83
CA SER A 96 4.63 -10.87 16.29
C SER A 96 4.40 -9.48 16.88
N THR A 97 4.77 -9.29 18.15
CA THR A 97 4.48 -8.04 18.88
C THR A 97 4.93 -6.79 18.10
N PRO A 98 4.04 -5.78 17.87
CA PRO A 98 2.67 -5.61 18.39
C PRO A 98 1.56 -6.13 17.47
N LEU A 99 1.90 -6.84 16.39
CA LEU A 99 0.99 -7.20 15.30
C LEU A 99 0.17 -8.44 15.65
N THR A 100 -1.15 -8.28 15.68
CA THR A 100 -2.12 -9.36 15.80
C THR A 100 -2.57 -9.86 14.41
N ARG A 101 -3.25 -11.01 14.36
CA ARG A 101 -3.66 -11.66 13.13
C ARG A 101 -4.39 -10.74 12.13
N PRO A 102 -5.37 -9.89 12.51
CA PRO A 102 -6.04 -9.01 11.56
C PRO A 102 -5.16 -7.86 11.04
N MET A 103 -4.00 -7.61 11.64
CA MET A 103 -3.05 -6.59 11.17
C MET A 103 -2.05 -7.10 10.11
N VAL A 104 -2.21 -8.35 9.67
CA VAL A 104 -1.28 -9.06 8.79
C VAL A 104 -2.03 -9.62 7.60
N CYS A 105 -1.49 -9.46 6.40
CA CYS A 105 -2.05 -10.04 5.20
C CYS A 105 -2.10 -11.57 5.27
N VAL A 106 -2.94 -12.15 4.45
CA VAL A 106 -3.08 -13.60 4.35
C VAL A 106 -2.42 -14.12 3.08
N MET A 107 -2.00 -15.39 3.11
CA MET A 107 -1.56 -16.08 1.89
C MET A 107 -2.73 -16.17 0.92
N SER A 108 -2.49 -15.79 -0.32
CA SER A 108 -3.53 -15.68 -1.34
C SER A 108 -3.12 -16.34 -2.66
N ASP A 109 -4.08 -16.96 -3.30
CA ASP A 109 -4.02 -17.29 -4.72
C ASP A 109 -4.73 -16.18 -5.50
N GLY A 110 -4.25 -15.85 -6.68
CA GLY A 110 -4.92 -14.86 -7.51
C GLY A 110 -4.16 -14.51 -8.77
N ALA A 111 -4.85 -13.82 -9.66
CA ALA A 111 -4.27 -13.28 -10.88
C ALA A 111 -4.90 -11.91 -11.21
N ALA A 112 -4.11 -11.05 -11.83
CA ALA A 112 -4.57 -9.77 -12.34
C ALA A 112 -3.88 -9.46 -13.66
N CYS A 113 -4.54 -8.65 -14.51
CA CYS A 113 -3.94 -8.18 -15.75
C CYS A 113 -4.41 -6.76 -16.09
N LEU A 114 -3.56 -6.03 -16.80
CA LEU A 114 -3.81 -4.72 -17.37
C LEU A 114 -3.34 -4.70 -18.83
N ILE A 115 -4.04 -3.97 -19.67
CA ILE A 115 -3.61 -3.67 -21.03
C ILE A 115 -3.03 -2.24 -21.01
N LEU A 116 -1.76 -2.14 -21.33
CA LEU A 116 -1.07 -0.87 -21.53
C LEU A 116 -0.94 -0.59 -23.03
N CYS A 117 -1.20 0.62 -23.44
CA CYS A 117 -1.06 1.01 -24.83
C CYS A 117 -0.73 2.51 -24.95
N THR A 118 -0.34 2.93 -26.16
CA THR A 118 -0.22 4.36 -26.45
C THR A 118 -1.59 5.03 -26.37
N GLU A 119 -1.61 6.32 -26.09
CA GLU A 119 -2.86 7.09 -26.00
C GLU A 119 -3.65 7.05 -27.34
N GLU A 120 -2.96 6.98 -28.47
CA GLU A 120 -3.58 6.80 -29.79
C GLU A 120 -4.39 5.50 -29.84
N TRP A 121 -3.86 4.40 -29.33
CA TRP A 121 -4.57 3.12 -29.24
C TRP A 121 -5.68 3.16 -28.20
N ALA A 122 -5.45 3.81 -27.05
CA ALA A 122 -6.49 3.97 -26.04
C ALA A 122 -7.72 4.69 -26.62
N LYS A 123 -7.53 5.80 -27.34
CA LYS A 123 -8.62 6.54 -28.00
C LYS A 123 -9.36 5.72 -29.05
N LYS A 124 -8.67 4.80 -29.76
CA LYS A 124 -9.31 3.90 -30.73
C LYS A 124 -10.14 2.81 -30.04
N LEU A 125 -9.61 2.23 -28.96
CA LEU A 125 -10.26 1.13 -28.24
C LEU A 125 -11.37 1.62 -27.28
N ARG A 126 -11.21 2.81 -26.73
CA ARG A 126 -12.12 3.45 -25.79
C ARG A 126 -12.42 4.88 -26.22
N PRO A 127 -13.20 5.05 -27.32
CA PRO A 127 -13.56 6.38 -27.82
C PRO A 127 -14.47 7.16 -26.85
N ASP A 128 -15.04 6.47 -25.85
CA ASP A 128 -15.79 7.04 -24.75
C ASP A 128 -14.89 7.71 -23.68
N GLY A 129 -13.56 7.63 -23.83
CA GLY A 129 -12.61 8.20 -22.86
C GLY A 129 -12.44 7.39 -21.58
N ASP A 130 -13.01 6.20 -21.50
CA ASP A 130 -13.00 5.35 -20.30
C ASP A 130 -11.68 4.56 -20.19
N TYR A 131 -10.58 5.29 -20.01
CA TYR A 131 -9.22 4.78 -19.74
C TYR A 131 -8.51 5.72 -18.75
N ALA A 132 -7.38 5.31 -18.24
CA ALA A 132 -6.50 6.16 -17.44
C ALA A 132 -5.14 6.31 -18.10
N VAL A 133 -4.46 7.40 -17.82
CA VAL A 133 -3.11 7.70 -18.31
C VAL A 133 -2.14 7.56 -17.14
N ILE A 134 -1.02 6.87 -17.33
CA ILE A 134 0.08 6.85 -16.36
C ILE A 134 0.89 8.12 -16.56
N THR A 135 0.81 9.04 -15.60
CA THR A 135 1.45 10.36 -15.62
C THR A 135 2.71 10.43 -14.79
N GLY A 136 2.88 9.50 -13.84
CA GLY A 136 4.05 9.45 -12.97
C GLY A 136 4.53 8.01 -12.75
N LEU A 137 5.85 7.82 -12.84
CA LEU A 137 6.54 6.57 -12.58
C LEU A 137 7.74 6.83 -11.69
N GLY A 138 7.87 6.05 -10.64
CA GLY A 138 9.02 6.09 -9.76
C GLY A 138 9.45 4.70 -9.30
N CYS A 139 10.75 4.54 -9.13
CA CYS A 139 11.34 3.31 -8.62
C CYS A 139 12.44 3.66 -7.61
N GLY A 140 12.39 3.03 -6.45
CA GLY A 140 13.41 3.16 -5.42
C GLY A 140 13.87 1.79 -4.94
N THR A 141 15.12 1.70 -4.58
CA THR A 141 15.73 0.48 -4.05
C THR A 141 16.47 0.76 -2.74
N ASP A 142 16.61 -0.26 -1.93
CA ASP A 142 17.42 -0.22 -0.71
C ASP A 142 18.11 -1.57 -0.50
N THR A 143 18.96 -1.67 0.52
CA THR A 143 19.64 -2.91 0.85
C THR A 143 18.65 -3.99 1.31
N MET A 144 18.97 -5.25 0.99
CA MET A 144 18.18 -6.41 1.44
C MET A 144 18.18 -6.51 2.96
N ARG A 145 19.33 -6.35 3.58
CA ARG A 145 19.51 -6.40 5.02
C ARG A 145 19.11 -5.08 5.66
N LEU A 146 18.18 -5.14 6.64
CA LEU A 146 17.67 -3.95 7.31
C LEU A 146 18.77 -3.17 8.06
N GLY A 147 19.72 -3.88 8.66
CA GLY A 147 20.81 -3.27 9.43
C GLY A 147 21.83 -2.50 8.59
N ASP A 148 21.86 -2.73 7.27
CA ASP A 148 22.82 -2.09 6.37
C ASP A 148 22.23 -0.84 5.68
N ARG A 149 20.97 -0.48 5.99
CA ARG A 149 20.35 0.72 5.43
C ARG A 149 21.01 1.97 5.98
N PRO A 150 21.53 2.86 5.10
CA PRO A 150 22.24 4.05 5.55
C PRO A 150 21.31 5.05 6.22
N HIS A 151 21.77 5.67 7.29
CA HIS A 151 21.13 6.87 7.83
C HIS A 151 21.53 8.11 7.01
N GLY A 152 20.61 9.05 6.91
CA GLY A 152 20.83 10.26 6.12
C GLY A 152 19.83 11.36 6.45
N GLU A 153 19.65 12.23 5.49
CA GLU A 153 18.62 13.26 5.52
C GLU A 153 17.39 12.78 4.76
N VAL A 154 16.20 13.22 5.17
CA VAL A 154 14.95 12.92 4.47
C VAL A 154 15.04 13.47 3.05
N ILE A 155 14.73 12.65 2.08
CA ILE A 155 14.64 13.05 0.67
C ILE A 155 13.42 13.98 0.52
N PRO A 156 13.56 15.26 0.16
CA PRO A 156 12.41 16.12 -0.03
C PRO A 156 11.61 15.72 -1.26
N LEU A 157 10.29 15.71 -1.14
CA LEU A 157 9.38 15.60 -2.28
C LEU A 157 9.29 16.95 -3.01
N PRO A 158 8.85 16.98 -4.29
CA PRO A 158 8.61 18.23 -4.97
C PRO A 158 7.69 19.15 -4.15
N GLY A 159 8.04 20.43 -4.05
CA GLY A 159 7.31 21.41 -3.24
C GLY A 159 7.61 21.42 -1.75
N GLU A 160 8.35 20.45 -1.22
CA GLU A 160 8.67 20.40 0.21
C GLU A 160 9.89 21.23 0.60
N ASP A 161 9.80 21.88 1.76
CA ASP A 161 10.99 22.44 2.45
C ASP A 161 11.62 21.33 3.32
N ALA A 162 12.85 20.94 2.97
CA ALA A 162 13.62 19.93 3.71
C ALA A 162 13.78 20.27 5.21
N LYS A 163 13.70 21.55 5.59
CA LYS A 163 13.81 21.99 6.99
C LYS A 163 12.73 21.43 7.89
N LYS A 164 11.56 21.08 7.34
CA LYS A 164 10.48 20.46 8.12
C LYS A 164 10.86 19.10 8.72
N TYR A 165 11.94 18.49 8.22
CA TYR A 165 12.45 17.18 8.66
C TYR A 165 13.75 17.28 9.50
N GLU A 166 14.19 18.46 9.93
CA GLU A 166 15.42 18.63 10.71
C GLU A 166 15.42 17.78 12.00
N TYR A 167 14.24 17.51 12.57
CA TYR A 167 14.09 16.65 13.76
C TYR A 167 14.45 15.16 13.49
N LEU A 168 14.56 14.75 12.23
CA LEU A 168 14.96 13.39 11.83
C LEU A 168 16.40 13.28 11.36
N LYS A 169 17.16 14.38 11.38
CA LYS A 169 18.54 14.40 10.89
C LYS A 169 19.41 13.36 11.59
N GLY A 170 20.07 12.52 10.78
CA GLY A 170 20.90 11.41 11.26
C GLY A 170 20.13 10.22 11.83
N ARG A 171 18.79 10.23 11.81
CA ARG A 171 17.93 9.12 12.27
C ARG A 171 17.05 8.52 11.17
N TRP A 172 16.87 9.24 10.06
CA TRP A 172 16.11 8.75 8.91
C TRP A 172 17.06 8.03 7.93
N PRO A 173 16.62 6.98 7.22
CA PRO A 173 15.29 6.39 7.29
C PRO A 173 15.06 5.52 8.52
N GLY A 174 16.07 5.04 9.20
CA GLY A 174 15.88 4.01 10.22
C GLY A 174 15.08 2.83 9.68
N VAL A 175 14.58 1.97 10.57
CA VAL A 175 13.66 0.89 10.18
C VAL A 175 12.19 1.31 10.25
N HIS A 176 11.90 2.56 10.62
CA HIS A 176 10.54 3.09 10.71
C HIS A 176 10.02 3.72 9.40
N SER A 177 10.83 3.72 8.33
CA SER A 177 10.45 4.28 7.02
C SER A 177 11.14 3.52 5.89
N PHE A 178 10.62 3.68 4.67
CA PHE A 178 11.18 3.10 3.45
C PHE A 178 11.82 4.19 2.59
N ARG A 179 13.14 4.32 2.66
CA ARG A 179 13.88 5.27 1.81
C ARG A 179 13.57 5.05 0.32
N GLY A 180 13.43 3.80 -0.10
CA GLY A 180 13.05 3.46 -1.47
C GLY A 180 11.67 3.96 -1.85
N ALA A 181 10.68 3.96 -0.93
CA ALA A 181 9.35 4.52 -1.18
C ALA A 181 9.41 6.03 -1.39
N ARG A 182 10.17 6.71 -0.53
CA ARG A 182 10.34 8.16 -0.61
C ARG A 182 11.01 8.59 -1.92
N GLU A 183 12.02 7.85 -2.37
CA GLU A 183 12.70 8.12 -3.65
C GLU A 183 11.78 7.81 -4.84
N ALA A 184 11.03 6.70 -4.80
CA ALA A 184 10.07 6.38 -5.85
C ALA A 184 8.96 7.43 -5.93
N ALA A 185 8.43 7.88 -4.79
CA ALA A 185 7.44 8.97 -4.73
C ALA A 185 7.99 10.27 -5.33
N ARG A 186 9.21 10.66 -4.96
CA ARG A 186 9.86 11.85 -5.50
C ARG A 186 9.94 11.85 -7.03
N GLN A 187 10.33 10.70 -7.61
CA GLN A 187 10.40 10.55 -9.07
C GLN A 187 9.02 10.63 -9.72
N ALA A 188 8.04 9.88 -9.19
CA ALA A 188 6.68 9.85 -9.73
C ALA A 188 6.02 11.23 -9.64
N TYR A 189 6.15 11.93 -8.52
CA TYR A 189 5.61 13.28 -8.33
C TYR A 189 6.26 14.30 -9.24
N HIS A 190 7.58 14.24 -9.39
CA HIS A 190 8.29 15.13 -10.33
C HIS A 190 7.78 14.94 -11.77
N MET A 191 7.60 13.70 -12.21
CA MET A 191 7.11 13.37 -13.54
C MET A 191 5.65 13.83 -13.76
N ALA A 192 4.78 13.66 -12.75
CA ALA A 192 3.36 14.02 -12.81
C ALA A 192 3.09 15.50 -12.45
N GLY A 193 4.11 16.25 -12.03
CA GLY A 193 3.95 17.64 -11.61
C GLY A 193 3.23 17.81 -10.27
N VAL A 194 3.23 16.76 -9.41
CA VAL A 194 2.63 16.81 -8.07
C VAL A 194 3.60 17.51 -7.11
N THR A 195 3.10 18.51 -6.39
CA THR A 195 3.88 19.30 -5.41
C THR A 195 3.26 19.30 -4.02
N ASP A 196 1.99 18.91 -3.91
CA ASP A 196 1.25 18.74 -2.66
C ASP A 196 0.46 17.42 -2.74
N PRO A 197 1.11 16.27 -2.40
CA PRO A 197 0.48 14.97 -2.59
C PRO A 197 -0.81 14.78 -1.79
N LEU A 198 -0.93 15.38 -0.61
CA LEU A 198 -2.14 15.27 0.20
C LEU A 198 -3.38 15.86 -0.49
N HIS A 199 -3.23 16.96 -1.24
CA HIS A 199 -4.34 17.68 -1.87
C HIS A 199 -4.44 17.47 -3.38
N GLU A 200 -3.41 16.89 -4.00
CA GLU A 200 -3.38 16.64 -5.45
C GLU A 200 -3.62 15.18 -5.84
N ILE A 201 -3.64 14.25 -4.86
CA ILE A 201 -4.00 12.83 -5.03
C ILE A 201 -5.37 12.61 -4.41
N ASP A 202 -6.29 11.97 -5.13
CA ASP A 202 -7.65 11.73 -4.66
C ASP A 202 -7.79 10.44 -3.85
N PHE A 203 -6.92 9.45 -4.09
CA PHE A 203 -6.86 8.19 -3.34
C PHE A 203 -5.55 7.44 -3.61
N ALA A 204 -5.26 6.46 -2.76
CA ALA A 204 -4.08 5.61 -2.89
C ALA A 204 -4.40 4.12 -2.69
N GLU A 205 -3.82 3.26 -3.52
CA GLU A 205 -3.67 1.82 -3.26
C GLU A 205 -2.21 1.58 -2.88
N VAL A 206 -1.97 1.20 -1.63
CA VAL A 206 -0.61 1.04 -1.10
C VAL A 206 -0.37 -0.37 -0.60
N HIS A 207 0.89 -0.76 -0.50
CA HIS A 207 1.30 -2.09 -0.08
C HIS A 207 1.24 -2.23 1.44
N ASP A 208 0.11 -2.66 1.95
CA ASP A 208 -0.20 -2.89 3.35
C ASP A 208 -0.12 -4.37 3.74
N ALA A 209 0.96 -5.06 3.39
CA ALA A 209 1.15 -6.44 3.87
C ALA A 209 1.02 -6.55 5.41
N TYR A 210 1.28 -5.46 6.10
CA TYR A 210 1.11 -5.27 7.54
C TYR A 210 0.57 -3.86 7.83
N ALA A 211 -0.22 -3.70 8.88
CA ALA A 211 -0.74 -2.38 9.27
C ALA A 211 0.37 -1.34 9.49
N SER A 212 1.54 -1.77 9.97
CA SER A 212 2.71 -0.91 10.12
C SER A 212 3.26 -0.42 8.79
N SER A 213 3.23 -1.24 7.73
CA SER A 213 3.72 -0.80 6.42
C SER A 213 2.80 0.22 5.77
N GLU A 214 1.49 0.11 5.98
CA GLU A 214 0.56 1.13 5.50
C GLU A 214 0.82 2.47 6.19
N MET A 215 1.00 2.48 7.52
CA MET A 215 1.31 3.69 8.27
C MET A 215 2.61 4.35 7.81
N GLN A 216 3.68 3.56 7.64
CA GLN A 216 4.96 4.06 7.11
C GLN A 216 4.80 4.65 5.71
N THR A 217 3.97 4.04 4.88
CA THR A 217 3.73 4.49 3.51
C THR A 217 3.01 5.85 3.46
N TYR A 218 2.11 6.14 4.40
CA TYR A 218 1.52 7.49 4.49
C TYR A 218 2.57 8.58 4.62
N GLU A 219 3.55 8.33 5.48
CA GLU A 219 4.65 9.26 5.77
C GLU A 219 5.64 9.32 4.61
N ASP A 220 6.01 8.17 4.05
CA ASP A 220 6.95 8.08 2.93
C ASP A 220 6.40 8.72 1.65
N LEU A 221 5.09 8.63 1.40
CA LEU A 221 4.43 9.29 0.27
C LEU A 221 4.11 10.77 0.55
N GLY A 222 4.32 11.25 1.77
CA GLY A 222 4.10 12.66 2.13
C GLY A 222 2.65 13.04 2.36
N PHE A 223 1.77 12.08 2.67
CA PHE A 223 0.38 12.35 3.06
C PHE A 223 0.29 12.95 4.47
N CYS A 224 1.27 12.66 5.32
CA CYS A 224 1.48 13.28 6.61
C CYS A 224 2.99 13.35 6.92
N LEU A 225 3.38 14.05 7.99
CA LEU A 225 4.76 14.09 8.43
C LEU A 225 5.16 12.76 9.09
N TYR A 226 6.47 12.48 9.11
CA TYR A 226 6.99 11.34 9.85
C TYR A 226 6.64 11.42 11.34
N GLY A 227 6.05 10.35 11.86
CA GLY A 227 5.52 10.27 13.22
C GLY A 227 4.05 10.69 13.36
N GLU A 228 3.44 11.23 12.33
CA GLU A 228 2.04 11.65 12.34
C GLU A 228 1.07 10.64 11.74
N GLY A 229 1.55 9.52 11.19
CA GLY A 229 0.69 8.48 10.61
C GLY A 229 -0.36 7.93 11.58
N GLY A 230 -0.04 7.79 12.87
CA GLY A 230 -0.98 7.39 13.91
C GLY A 230 -2.12 8.40 14.13
N PRO A 231 -1.83 9.66 14.49
CA PRO A 231 -2.83 10.73 14.57
C PRO A 231 -3.65 10.89 13.28
N TRP A 232 -3.01 10.75 12.11
CA TRP A 232 -3.69 10.87 10.81
C TRP A 232 -4.73 9.76 10.60
N VAL A 233 -4.43 8.53 11.01
CA VAL A 233 -5.43 7.44 11.04
C VAL A 233 -6.55 7.73 12.04
N GLU A 234 -6.24 8.27 13.20
CA GLU A 234 -7.24 8.60 14.23
C GLU A 234 -8.20 9.69 13.77
N SER A 235 -7.74 10.65 12.96
CA SER A 235 -8.58 11.71 12.41
C SER A 235 -9.64 11.19 11.41
N GLY A 236 -9.43 9.97 10.85
CA GLY A 236 -10.27 9.41 9.81
C GLY A 236 -9.84 9.81 8.39
N ALA A 237 -8.75 10.54 8.23
CA ALA A 237 -8.26 11.03 6.94
C ALA A 237 -8.09 9.92 5.87
N PRO A 238 -7.51 8.72 6.17
CA PRO A 238 -7.34 7.66 5.18
C PRO A 238 -8.58 6.79 4.93
N PHE A 239 -9.72 7.07 5.54
CA PHE A 239 -10.96 6.32 5.33
C PHE A 239 -11.67 6.78 4.05
N VAL A 240 -12.48 5.90 3.46
CA VAL A 240 -13.40 6.31 2.37
C VAL A 240 -14.31 7.42 2.88
N GLY A 241 -14.33 8.55 2.17
CA GLY A 241 -14.98 9.79 2.59
C GLY A 241 -14.14 10.70 3.49
N GLY A 242 -12.93 10.30 3.86
CA GLY A 242 -11.94 11.15 4.52
C GLY A 242 -11.15 12.02 3.53
N GLU A 243 -10.09 12.65 4.01
CA GLU A 243 -9.29 13.62 3.25
C GLU A 243 -8.56 13.00 2.06
N LEU A 244 -7.94 11.83 2.27
CA LEU A 244 -7.27 11.05 1.22
C LEU A 244 -7.48 9.55 1.49
N PRO A 245 -8.50 8.92 0.89
CA PRO A 245 -8.77 7.50 1.07
C PRO A 245 -7.58 6.61 0.67
N VAL A 246 -7.18 5.72 1.57
CA VAL A 246 -6.10 4.75 1.30
C VAL A 246 -6.64 3.33 1.38
N ASN A 247 -6.29 2.52 0.39
CA ASN A 247 -6.74 1.15 0.24
C ASN A 247 -8.29 1.01 0.24
N PRO A 248 -9.00 1.79 -0.58
CA PRO A 248 -10.45 1.63 -0.69
C PRO A 248 -10.86 0.24 -1.20
N SER A 249 -9.95 -0.51 -1.84
CA SER A 249 -10.16 -1.91 -2.22
C SER A 249 -10.25 -2.88 -1.04
N GLY A 250 -9.74 -2.48 0.14
CA GLY A 250 -9.54 -3.31 1.32
C GLY A 250 -8.08 -3.69 1.57
N GLY A 251 -7.17 -3.26 0.70
CA GLY A 251 -5.73 -3.48 0.83
C GLY A 251 -5.31 -4.95 0.81
N LEU A 252 -4.04 -5.20 1.05
CA LEU A 252 -3.49 -6.56 1.09
C LEU A 252 -3.93 -7.31 2.35
N ILE A 253 -4.15 -6.60 3.44
CA ILE A 253 -4.59 -7.17 4.73
C ILE A 253 -5.91 -7.93 4.58
N ALA A 254 -6.87 -7.36 3.85
CA ALA A 254 -8.23 -7.92 3.78
C ALA A 254 -8.66 -8.32 2.37
N CYS A 255 -8.34 -7.55 1.33
CA CYS A 255 -8.62 -7.92 -0.04
C CYS A 255 -7.81 -9.15 -0.46
N GLY A 256 -6.54 -9.21 -0.08
CA GLY A 256 -5.66 -10.36 -0.34
C GLY A 256 -4.30 -9.93 -0.90
N HIS A 257 -3.34 -10.85 -0.80
CA HIS A 257 -1.97 -10.60 -1.26
C HIS A 257 -1.43 -11.77 -2.09
N PRO A 258 -1.96 -12.00 -3.31
CA PRO A 258 -1.31 -12.89 -4.26
C PRO A 258 -0.04 -12.19 -4.77
N VAL A 259 1.12 -12.52 -4.19
CA VAL A 259 2.37 -11.75 -4.25
C VAL A 259 2.74 -11.34 -5.68
N GLY A 260 2.73 -12.30 -6.63
CA GLY A 260 3.07 -12.04 -8.03
C GLY A 260 2.00 -11.24 -8.81
N ALA A 261 0.81 -11.05 -8.26
CA ALA A 261 -0.29 -10.30 -8.89
C ALA A 261 -0.58 -8.95 -8.23
N THR A 262 -0.10 -8.73 -7.00
CA THR A 262 -0.54 -7.63 -6.14
C THR A 262 -0.38 -6.24 -6.77
N GLY A 263 0.79 -5.91 -7.34
CA GLY A 263 1.00 -4.59 -7.94
C GLY A 263 0.09 -4.32 -9.14
N ILE A 264 -0.24 -5.37 -9.91
CA ILE A 264 -1.19 -5.26 -11.04
C ILE A 264 -2.61 -5.13 -10.51
N MET A 265 -2.97 -5.88 -9.48
CA MET A 265 -4.27 -5.80 -8.80
C MET A 265 -4.53 -4.37 -8.27
N GLN A 266 -3.55 -3.75 -7.62
CA GLN A 266 -3.64 -2.34 -7.21
C GLN A 266 -3.92 -1.41 -8.41
N GLY A 267 -3.22 -1.62 -9.53
CA GLY A 267 -3.47 -0.88 -10.76
C GLY A 267 -4.88 -1.08 -11.33
N VAL A 268 -5.44 -2.29 -11.23
CA VAL A 268 -6.82 -2.59 -11.64
C VAL A 268 -7.83 -1.83 -10.78
N PHE A 269 -7.69 -1.87 -9.45
CA PHE A 269 -8.58 -1.11 -8.55
C PHE A 269 -8.44 0.39 -8.76
N THR A 270 -7.22 0.90 -8.98
CA THR A 270 -7.00 2.31 -9.32
C THR A 270 -7.71 2.69 -10.60
N LEU A 271 -7.63 1.87 -11.65
CA LEU A 271 -8.35 2.11 -12.90
C LEU A 271 -9.87 2.14 -12.66
N TRP A 272 -10.43 1.17 -11.93
CA TRP A 272 -11.87 1.13 -11.64
C TRP A 272 -12.35 2.31 -10.78
N GLN A 273 -11.54 2.79 -9.83
CA GLN A 273 -11.83 4.02 -9.09
C GLN A 273 -11.91 5.23 -10.02
N LEU A 274 -10.91 5.40 -10.89
CA LEU A 274 -10.88 6.50 -11.86
C LEU A 274 -12.02 6.44 -12.87
N GLN A 275 -12.46 5.24 -13.26
CA GLN A 275 -13.61 5.05 -14.14
C GLN A 275 -14.96 5.27 -13.45
N GLY A 276 -15.00 5.42 -12.12
CA GLY A 276 -16.27 5.43 -11.36
C GLY A 276 -16.99 4.08 -11.40
N ALA A 277 -16.25 2.99 -11.53
CA ALA A 277 -16.77 1.68 -11.88
C ALA A 277 -16.74 0.67 -10.72
N MET A 278 -16.49 1.10 -9.49
CA MET A 278 -16.42 0.18 -8.33
C MET A 278 -17.75 -0.54 -8.11
N ALA A 279 -18.90 0.14 -8.24
CA ALA A 279 -20.20 -0.49 -8.17
C ALA A 279 -20.36 -1.62 -9.22
N LYS A 280 -19.89 -1.39 -10.45
CA LYS A 280 -19.98 -2.36 -11.56
C LYS A 280 -19.11 -3.59 -11.31
N HIS A 281 -17.91 -3.41 -10.78
CA HIS A 281 -16.91 -4.47 -10.71
C HIS A 281 -16.83 -5.14 -9.34
N CYS A 282 -17.13 -4.41 -8.27
CA CYS A 282 -16.95 -4.89 -6.89
C CYS A 282 -18.25 -5.29 -6.18
N SER A 283 -19.43 -4.92 -6.71
CA SER A 283 -20.70 -5.33 -6.11
C SER A 283 -21.06 -6.78 -6.42
N ASP A 284 -21.74 -7.40 -5.47
CA ASP A 284 -22.45 -8.68 -5.63
C ASP A 284 -23.71 -8.64 -4.72
N PRO A 285 -24.86 -8.22 -5.28
CA PRO A 285 -26.08 -8.06 -4.50
C PRO A 285 -26.61 -9.36 -3.86
N GLU A 286 -26.31 -10.51 -4.46
CA GLU A 286 -26.74 -11.81 -3.92
C GLU A 286 -25.97 -12.15 -2.63
N GLN A 287 -24.75 -11.67 -2.52
CA GLN A 287 -23.92 -11.84 -1.33
C GLN A 287 -23.88 -10.60 -0.42
N GLY A 288 -24.55 -9.52 -0.81
CA GLY A 288 -24.64 -8.30 -0.04
C GLY A 288 -23.41 -7.37 -0.15
N TYR A 289 -22.57 -7.54 -1.18
CA TYR A 289 -21.41 -6.67 -1.41
C TYR A 289 -21.81 -5.44 -2.23
N ASP A 290 -21.48 -4.27 -1.72
CA ASP A 290 -21.80 -2.97 -2.34
C ASP A 290 -20.53 -2.20 -2.71
N GLY A 291 -20.03 -2.43 -3.91
CA GLY A 291 -18.86 -1.71 -4.43
C GLY A 291 -19.03 -0.20 -4.54
N ALA A 292 -20.27 0.33 -4.56
CA ALA A 292 -20.48 1.77 -4.53
C ALA A 292 -20.03 2.41 -3.22
N ALA A 293 -20.10 1.66 -2.10
CA ALA A 293 -19.67 2.15 -0.79
C ALA A 293 -18.17 2.44 -0.69
N ILE A 294 -17.37 1.85 -1.58
CA ILE A 294 -15.90 2.04 -1.63
C ILE A 294 -15.46 2.87 -2.83
N GLN A 295 -16.37 3.48 -3.57
CA GLN A 295 -16.05 4.41 -4.65
C GLN A 295 -15.63 5.76 -4.09
N VAL A 296 -14.45 6.24 -4.47
CA VAL A 296 -14.02 7.62 -4.20
C VAL A 296 -14.72 8.54 -5.21
N PRO A 297 -15.55 9.48 -4.74
CA PRO A 297 -16.33 10.35 -5.63
C PRO A 297 -15.41 11.26 -6.45
N ASN A 298 -15.71 11.40 -7.74
CA ASN A 298 -15.03 12.34 -8.66
C ASN A 298 -13.51 12.17 -8.75
N ALA A 299 -12.98 11.00 -8.42
CA ALA A 299 -11.56 10.73 -8.47
C ALA A 299 -10.98 10.99 -9.87
N ARG A 300 -9.91 11.74 -9.95
CA ARG A 300 -9.20 12.11 -11.16
C ARG A 300 -7.77 11.62 -11.19
N ARG A 301 -7.12 11.52 -10.01
CA ARG A 301 -5.72 11.11 -9.84
C ARG A 301 -5.60 10.10 -8.71
N GLY A 302 -5.11 8.93 -9.02
CA GLY A 302 -4.84 7.87 -8.05
C GLY A 302 -3.38 7.45 -8.05
N ILE A 303 -2.89 6.96 -6.92
CA ILE A 303 -1.52 6.47 -6.77
C ILE A 303 -1.53 4.99 -6.41
N CYS A 304 -0.63 4.22 -7.03
CA CYS A 304 -0.29 2.85 -6.64
C CYS A 304 1.13 2.83 -6.07
N HIS A 305 1.27 2.31 -4.86
CA HIS A 305 2.55 2.01 -4.25
C HIS A 305 2.66 0.51 -4.01
N SER A 306 3.69 -0.11 -4.55
CA SER A 306 3.96 -1.54 -4.35
C SER A 306 5.42 -1.76 -4.01
N HIS A 307 5.70 -2.71 -3.11
CA HIS A 307 7.06 -3.07 -2.79
C HIS A 307 7.29 -4.58 -2.75
N ALA A 308 8.53 -4.97 -3.00
CA ALA A 308 9.02 -6.34 -2.85
C ALA A 308 10.07 -6.40 -1.74
N GLY A 309 10.21 -7.58 -1.17
CA GLY A 309 11.09 -7.80 -0.04
C GLY A 309 10.66 -6.97 1.17
N THR A 310 11.60 -6.58 2.00
CA THR A 310 11.37 -5.70 3.15
C THR A 310 11.44 -4.21 2.77
N GLY A 311 10.90 -3.83 1.61
CA GLY A 311 11.03 -2.49 1.04
C GLY A 311 12.37 -2.31 0.28
N THR A 312 12.89 -3.40 -0.28
CA THR A 312 14.16 -3.40 -1.05
C THR A 312 13.99 -2.94 -2.48
N TYR A 313 12.80 -3.11 -3.03
CA TYR A 313 12.42 -2.63 -4.35
C TYR A 313 10.99 -2.08 -4.28
N ILE A 314 10.83 -0.82 -4.60
CA ILE A 314 9.56 -0.12 -4.46
C ILE A 314 9.24 0.63 -5.74
N THR A 315 7.97 0.56 -6.16
CA THR A 315 7.44 1.33 -7.28
C THR A 315 6.29 2.22 -6.82
N VAL A 316 6.24 3.41 -7.41
CA VAL A 316 5.12 4.35 -7.26
C VAL A 316 4.66 4.75 -8.66
N ASN A 317 3.38 4.54 -8.93
CA ASN A 317 2.77 4.85 -10.21
C ASN A 317 1.57 5.78 -10.00
N ILE A 318 1.47 6.84 -10.78
CA ILE A 318 0.37 7.79 -10.74
C ILE A 318 -0.47 7.62 -12.00
N PHE A 319 -1.76 7.47 -11.79
CA PHE A 319 -2.77 7.30 -12.83
C PHE A 319 -3.73 8.47 -12.81
N GLU A 320 -4.07 8.99 -13.98
CA GLU A 320 -5.02 10.09 -14.13
C GLU A 320 -6.10 9.78 -15.16
N ARG A 321 -7.28 10.33 -14.93
CA ARG A 321 -8.30 10.37 -16.01
C ARG A 321 -7.81 11.27 -17.12
N PRO A 322 -8.07 10.93 -18.41
CA PRO A 322 -7.79 11.83 -19.52
C PRO A 322 -8.56 13.14 -19.34
N SER A 323 -7.89 14.25 -19.70
CA SER A 323 -8.45 15.61 -19.67
C SER A 323 -9.53 15.82 -20.74
#